data_58c4bafc0cdbedc19d39c6ef2b9baadb
#
_entry.id   58c4bafc0cdbedc19d39c6ef2b9baadb
#
_cell.length_a   1.000
_cell.length_b   1.000
_cell.length_c   1.000
_cell.angle_alpha   90.00
_cell.angle_beta   90.00
_cell.angle_gamma   90.00
#
_symmetry.space_group_name_H-M   'P 1'
#
loop_
_entity.id
_entity.type
_entity.pdbx_description
1 polymer ?
#
loop_
_entity_poly.entity_id
_entity_poly.type
_entity_poly.pdbx_seq_one_letter_code
_entity_poly.pdbx_strand_id
1 'polypeptide(L)'
;ELKLHMQLKYKQAVEIAEEQALSVLFEGNDYELIKKRFYYDLTVLGIGCAKTSFNTSEGVVIDYVDPADIVYSYTDSPYFDDIYYVGEVKTIPINELAKQFPFLDQNELEDIVKNKSTHHQNYKSGLTGSSRSDNNHVKVLYFNYKTYMNEVYKVKETGSGADKILPKDDSFDPPENMEGGFGKLQRSIETLYEGALILGSKKLLKWEMAKNMMRPKSDFTKVKMNYAIVAPRVYDGKIESLVSRITGFADMIQLTHLKLQQVLSRMVPDGVYLDADGLAEIDLGNGTNYNPQEALNMFFQTGSVIGRSMTSDGEMNPGKVPIQEISSGSGGQKMQSLIGTYNYYLQMIRDVTGLNEARDAATPDPKALVGVQKLAAANSNTATRHILQAGLFLTTEVAQCLSLRISDIIEYSPTKDAFIQQIGSHNVATLEEMSNLHLYDFGIFLELTPDDEEKAMLENNIQVALQQQLIELSDAIDIRDIKNIKLANQVLKIRRAQKLEKDQAMQQENIQAQSQANIQAQQASAQMEVQKNQAMLQGQMQMEQMKAQLEAQKQAQEVSYKKELMQLEFNMNMQLKSMEVEATKNKETQKEDRKDERTKIQATQQSEMIDQRNNQKP
;
A
#
# COMPACT_ATOMS: atom_id res chain seq x y z
N GLU A 1 -22.48 6.57 -19.69
CA GLU A 1 -22.98 7.55 -18.69
C GLU A 1 -23.73 6.87 -17.55
N LEU A 2 -24.80 6.08 -17.78
CA LEU A 2 -25.56 5.39 -16.73
C LEU A 2 -24.67 4.53 -15.84
N LYS A 3 -23.77 3.71 -16.43
CA LYS A 3 -22.83 2.86 -15.67
C LYS A 3 -21.87 3.68 -14.82
N LEU A 4 -21.44 4.84 -15.30
CA LEU A 4 -20.55 5.74 -14.58
C LEU A 4 -21.30 6.51 -13.50
N HIS A 5 -22.54 6.93 -13.76
CA HIS A 5 -23.41 7.52 -12.74
C HIS A 5 -23.70 6.54 -11.62
N MET A 6 -23.94 5.26 -11.95
CA MET A 6 -24.10 4.18 -10.97
C MET A 6 -22.84 3.96 -10.12
N GLN A 7 -21.66 4.09 -10.71
CA GLN A 7 -20.38 3.96 -9.98
C GLN A 7 -20.02 5.18 -9.12
N LEU A 8 -20.49 6.39 -9.48
CA LEU A 8 -20.05 7.64 -8.84
C LEU A 8 -21.07 8.25 -7.90
N LYS A 9 -22.34 8.17 -8.22
CA LYS A 9 -23.39 8.87 -7.47
C LYS A 9 -24.43 7.94 -6.86
N TYR A 10 -24.53 6.72 -7.35
CA TYR A 10 -25.48 5.75 -6.87
C TYR A 10 -24.76 4.68 -6.07
N LYS A 11 -24.40 4.99 -4.84
CA LYS A 11 -24.22 3.96 -3.82
C LYS A 11 -25.60 3.59 -3.33
N GLN A 12 -25.92 2.30 -3.30
CA GLN A 12 -27.15 1.85 -2.68
C GLN A 12 -27.11 2.26 -1.19
N ALA A 13 -28.24 2.62 -0.63
CA ALA A 13 -28.30 3.02 0.78
C ALA A 13 -27.73 1.93 1.70
N VAL A 14 -27.90 0.66 1.32
CA VAL A 14 -27.33 -0.52 2.00
C VAL A 14 -25.79 -0.52 1.97
N GLU A 15 -25.17 -0.15 0.86
CA GLU A 15 -23.69 -0.06 0.76
C GLU A 15 -23.15 1.06 1.66
N ILE A 16 -23.84 2.19 1.72
CA ILE A 16 -23.49 3.30 2.61
C ILE A 16 -23.63 2.87 4.07
N ALA A 17 -24.69 2.14 4.41
CA ALA A 17 -24.92 1.61 5.75
C ALA A 17 -23.81 0.65 6.18
N GLU A 18 -23.38 -0.26 5.30
CA GLU A 18 -22.27 -1.18 5.57
C GLU A 18 -20.92 -0.46 5.71
N GLU A 19 -20.64 0.52 4.85
CA GLU A 19 -19.41 1.34 4.93
C GLU A 19 -19.35 2.09 6.27
N GLN A 20 -20.47 2.64 6.73
CA GLN A 20 -20.56 3.32 8.03
C GLN A 20 -20.41 2.34 9.19
N ALA A 21 -21.07 1.18 9.12
CA ALA A 21 -20.95 0.15 10.14
C ALA A 21 -19.50 -0.32 10.30
N LEU A 22 -18.80 -0.57 9.20
CA LEU A 22 -17.39 -0.94 9.21
C LEU A 22 -16.51 0.18 9.77
N SER A 23 -16.75 1.44 9.39
CA SER A 23 -15.99 2.59 9.89
C SER A 23 -16.11 2.73 11.39
N VAL A 24 -17.34 2.64 11.93
CA VAL A 24 -17.60 2.71 13.38
C VAL A 24 -16.94 1.55 14.14
N LEU A 25 -16.96 0.34 13.57
CA LEU A 25 -16.29 -0.81 14.19
C LEU A 25 -14.76 -0.67 14.17
N PHE A 26 -14.19 -0.14 13.11
CA PHE A 26 -12.75 0.13 13.06
C PHE A 26 -12.34 1.21 14.05
N GLU A 27 -13.11 2.28 14.18
CA GLU A 27 -12.86 3.35 15.15
C GLU A 27 -13.05 2.86 16.59
N GLY A 28 -14.14 2.14 16.87
CA GLY A 28 -14.46 1.62 18.20
C GLY A 28 -13.47 0.58 18.73
N ASN A 29 -12.76 -0.10 17.84
CA ASN A 29 -11.72 -1.09 18.19
C ASN A 29 -10.29 -0.55 18.06
N ASP A 30 -10.09 0.75 17.87
CA ASP A 30 -8.77 1.36 17.68
C ASP A 30 -7.92 0.62 16.63
N TYR A 31 -8.55 0.23 15.51
CA TYR A 31 -7.93 -0.61 14.49
C TYR A 31 -6.63 -0.04 13.93
N GLU A 32 -6.47 1.29 13.89
CA GLU A 32 -5.23 1.92 13.46
C GLU A 32 -4.03 1.57 14.36
N LEU A 33 -4.24 1.32 15.66
CA LEU A 33 -3.18 0.84 16.55
C LEU A 33 -2.83 -0.61 16.27
N ILE A 34 -3.85 -1.46 16.03
CA ILE A 34 -3.67 -2.86 15.63
C ILE A 34 -2.90 -2.92 14.30
N LYS A 35 -3.29 -2.09 13.35
CA LYS A 35 -2.65 -1.95 12.03
C LYS A 35 -1.16 -1.60 12.13
N LYS A 36 -0.80 -0.64 12.97
CA LYS A 36 0.62 -0.29 13.21
C LYS A 36 1.41 -1.48 13.77
N ARG A 37 0.82 -2.26 14.67
CA ARG A 37 1.46 -3.46 15.24
C ARG A 37 1.68 -4.53 14.19
N PHE A 38 0.67 -4.92 13.44
CA PHE A 38 0.85 -5.99 12.46
C PHE A 38 1.76 -5.57 11.28
N TYR A 39 1.84 -4.28 10.90
CA TYR A 39 2.85 -3.82 9.94
C TYR A 39 4.27 -3.96 10.49
N TYR A 40 4.45 -3.68 11.77
CA TYR A 40 5.72 -3.94 12.45
C TYR A 40 6.07 -5.43 12.41
N ASP A 41 5.13 -6.30 12.75
CA ASP A 41 5.34 -7.76 12.74
C ASP A 41 5.59 -8.30 11.32
N LEU A 42 4.87 -7.83 10.31
CA LEU A 42 5.13 -8.16 8.90
C LEU A 42 6.55 -7.79 8.47
N THR A 43 7.08 -6.70 9.01
CA THR A 43 8.44 -6.26 8.68
C THR A 43 9.49 -7.05 9.44
N VAL A 44 9.30 -7.26 10.75
CA VAL A 44 10.29 -7.88 11.65
C VAL A 44 10.21 -9.40 11.63
N LEU A 45 9.00 -9.95 11.71
CA LEU A 45 8.77 -11.40 11.80
C LEU A 45 8.34 -12.01 10.46
N GLY A 46 7.79 -11.21 9.56
CA GLY A 46 7.32 -11.65 8.25
C GLY A 46 5.90 -12.23 8.27
N ILE A 47 5.18 -12.13 9.36
CA ILE A 47 3.82 -12.61 9.52
C ILE A 47 2.99 -11.55 10.27
N GLY A 48 1.76 -11.34 9.84
CA GLY A 48 0.80 -10.48 10.52
C GLY A 48 -0.46 -11.27 10.84
N CYS A 49 -1.04 -11.02 12.01
CA CYS A 49 -2.24 -11.69 12.46
C CYS A 49 -3.19 -10.73 13.18
N ALA A 50 -4.48 -10.90 12.91
CA ALA A 50 -5.56 -10.25 13.64
C ALA A 50 -6.68 -11.26 13.88
N LYS A 51 -7.41 -11.12 14.98
CA LYS A 51 -8.54 -11.95 15.34
C LYS A 51 -9.80 -11.12 15.39
N THR A 52 -10.88 -11.65 14.87
CA THR A 52 -12.21 -11.08 15.02
C THR A 52 -13.06 -11.98 15.90
N SER A 53 -13.72 -11.42 16.88
CA SER A 53 -14.60 -12.16 17.78
C SER A 53 -15.90 -11.39 18.04
N PHE A 54 -16.91 -12.10 18.51
CA PHE A 54 -18.15 -11.49 18.98
C PHE A 54 -18.33 -11.80 20.44
N ASN A 55 -18.55 -10.75 21.22
CA ASN A 55 -18.87 -10.83 22.63
C ASN A 55 -20.22 -10.14 22.87
N THR A 56 -21.09 -10.75 23.66
CA THR A 56 -22.42 -10.18 23.97
C THR A 56 -22.36 -8.87 24.75
N SER A 57 -21.24 -8.60 25.46
CA SER A 57 -21.05 -7.38 26.23
C SER A 57 -20.40 -6.24 25.44
N GLU A 58 -19.49 -6.56 24.52
CA GLU A 58 -18.68 -5.59 23.78
C GLU A 58 -19.04 -5.51 22.29
N GLY A 59 -19.89 -6.45 21.82
CA GLY A 59 -20.24 -6.56 20.41
C GLY A 59 -19.15 -7.23 19.58
N VAL A 60 -18.84 -6.67 18.44
CA VAL A 60 -17.78 -7.16 17.53
C VAL A 60 -16.43 -6.58 17.95
N VAL A 61 -15.49 -7.44 18.27
CA VAL A 61 -14.17 -7.08 18.77
C VAL A 61 -13.11 -7.52 17.78
N ILE A 62 -12.14 -6.63 17.55
CA ILE A 62 -10.93 -6.90 16.79
C ILE A 62 -9.75 -6.92 17.75
N ASP A 63 -9.09 -8.06 17.85
CA ASP A 63 -7.93 -8.23 18.71
C ASP A 63 -6.65 -8.36 17.89
N TYR A 64 -5.60 -7.73 18.36
CA TYR A 64 -4.25 -8.02 17.91
C TYR A 64 -3.80 -9.38 18.46
N VAL A 65 -3.22 -10.21 17.61
CA VAL A 65 -2.60 -11.49 18.01
C VAL A 65 -1.10 -11.41 17.81
N ASP A 66 -0.37 -11.69 18.88
CA ASP A 66 1.10 -11.74 18.82
C ASP A 66 1.53 -12.97 18.01
N PRO A 67 2.29 -12.80 16.92
CA PRO A 67 2.78 -13.93 16.12
C PRO A 67 3.60 -14.96 16.90
N ALA A 68 4.20 -14.57 18.03
CA ALA A 68 4.93 -15.49 18.90
C ALA A 68 4.01 -16.46 19.66
N ASP A 69 2.77 -16.11 19.86
CA ASP A 69 1.79 -16.88 20.59
C ASP A 69 0.81 -17.65 19.67
N ILE A 70 0.94 -17.49 18.33
CA ILE A 70 0.05 -18.15 17.37
C ILE A 70 0.51 -19.57 17.05
N VAL A 71 -0.45 -20.47 16.91
CA VAL A 71 -0.26 -21.86 16.49
C VAL A 71 -1.19 -22.15 15.32
N TYR A 72 -0.66 -22.70 14.24
CA TYR A 72 -1.44 -23.01 13.02
C TYR A 72 -0.99 -24.32 12.38
N SER A 73 -1.84 -24.89 11.50
CA SER A 73 -1.48 -26.05 10.71
C SER A 73 -0.46 -25.71 9.63
N TYR A 74 0.30 -26.70 9.17
CA TYR A 74 1.23 -26.53 8.07
C TYR A 74 0.51 -25.90 6.87
N THR A 75 1.14 -24.91 6.26
CA THR A 75 0.68 -24.24 5.05
C THR A 75 1.86 -23.75 4.22
N ASP A 76 1.70 -23.78 2.90
CA ASP A 76 2.59 -23.15 1.93
C ASP A 76 1.93 -21.91 1.31
N SER A 77 0.64 -21.64 1.64
CA SER A 77 -0.07 -20.49 1.14
C SER A 77 0.30 -19.22 1.91
N PRO A 78 0.71 -18.13 1.25
CA PRO A 78 0.96 -16.84 1.89
C PRO A 78 -0.27 -16.26 2.60
N TYR A 79 -1.46 -16.72 2.22
CA TYR A 79 -2.75 -16.22 2.69
C TYR A 79 -3.42 -17.11 3.73
N PHE A 80 -2.82 -18.23 4.07
CA PHE A 80 -3.32 -19.18 5.08
C PHE A 80 -4.77 -19.67 4.83
N ASP A 81 -5.15 -19.82 3.58
CA ASP A 81 -6.48 -20.25 3.17
C ASP A 81 -6.69 -21.76 3.30
N ASP A 82 -5.62 -22.54 3.32
CA ASP A 82 -5.58 -24.00 3.43
C ASP A 82 -5.47 -24.53 4.87
N ILE A 83 -5.37 -23.66 5.88
CA ILE A 83 -5.25 -24.07 7.27
C ILE A 83 -6.54 -24.70 7.79
N TYR A 84 -6.41 -25.76 8.55
CA TYR A 84 -7.53 -26.45 9.19
C TYR A 84 -7.59 -26.25 10.72
N TYR A 85 -6.48 -25.82 11.35
CA TYR A 85 -6.54 -25.31 12.72
C TYR A 85 -5.68 -24.07 12.89
N VAL A 86 -6.13 -23.20 13.79
CA VAL A 86 -5.40 -22.01 14.22
C VAL A 86 -5.76 -21.72 15.67
N GLY A 87 -4.82 -21.24 16.44
CA GLY A 87 -5.05 -20.88 17.84
C GLY A 87 -4.00 -19.91 18.36
N GLU A 88 -4.26 -19.41 19.55
CA GLU A 88 -3.38 -18.51 20.29
C GLU A 88 -3.11 -19.03 21.71
N VAL A 89 -1.90 -18.87 22.17
CA VAL A 89 -1.50 -19.20 23.53
C VAL A 89 -1.63 -17.97 24.40
N LYS A 90 -2.66 -17.90 25.24
CA LYS A 90 -2.83 -16.80 26.20
C LYS A 90 -2.32 -17.18 27.58
N THR A 91 -1.58 -16.27 28.20
CA THR A 91 -1.17 -16.39 29.59
C THR A 91 -2.18 -15.66 30.45
N ILE A 92 -3.03 -16.40 31.15
CA ILE A 92 -4.11 -15.86 31.98
C ILE A 92 -3.88 -16.19 33.47
N PRO A 93 -4.31 -15.29 34.38
CA PRO A 93 -4.29 -15.59 35.79
C PRO A 93 -5.32 -16.66 36.14
N ILE A 94 -5.04 -17.48 37.16
CA ILE A 94 -5.89 -18.59 37.56
C ILE A 94 -7.31 -18.11 37.94
N ASN A 95 -7.41 -16.94 38.56
CA ASN A 95 -8.70 -16.35 38.92
C ASN A 95 -9.58 -16.08 37.69
N GLU A 96 -8.97 -15.68 36.60
CA GLU A 96 -9.65 -15.48 35.33
C GLU A 96 -10.03 -16.81 34.68
N LEU A 97 -9.12 -17.81 34.74
CA LEU A 97 -9.42 -19.17 34.30
C LEU A 97 -10.63 -19.72 35.03
N ALA A 98 -10.72 -19.56 36.37
CA ALA A 98 -11.85 -20.01 37.16
C ALA A 98 -13.17 -19.28 36.81
N LYS A 99 -13.09 -18.01 36.42
CA LYS A 99 -14.26 -17.25 35.95
C LYS A 99 -14.73 -17.72 34.57
N GLN A 100 -13.82 -17.99 33.66
CA GLN A 100 -14.14 -18.45 32.31
C GLN A 100 -14.67 -19.88 32.30
N PHE A 101 -14.19 -20.73 33.24
CA PHE A 101 -14.53 -22.14 33.34
C PHE A 101 -15.02 -22.50 34.76
N PRO A 102 -16.23 -22.11 35.13
CA PRO A 102 -16.74 -22.27 36.49
C PRO A 102 -17.00 -23.73 36.93
N PHE A 103 -16.87 -24.68 36.01
CA PHE A 103 -16.96 -26.12 36.27
C PHE A 103 -15.69 -26.73 36.86
N LEU A 104 -14.57 -25.96 36.90
CA LEU A 104 -13.31 -26.44 37.47
C LEU A 104 -13.37 -26.42 38.99
N ASP A 105 -13.13 -27.59 39.61
CA ASP A 105 -13.05 -27.72 41.05
C ASP A 105 -11.70 -27.14 41.59
N GLN A 106 -11.68 -26.76 42.87
CA GLN A 106 -10.52 -26.20 43.53
C GLN A 106 -9.31 -27.15 43.44
N ASN A 107 -9.51 -28.47 43.62
CA ASN A 107 -8.47 -29.47 43.50
C ASN A 107 -7.87 -29.52 42.09
N GLU A 108 -8.69 -29.39 41.09
CA GLU A 108 -8.25 -29.35 39.68
C GLU A 108 -7.44 -28.08 39.37
N LEU A 109 -7.84 -26.94 39.92
CA LEU A 109 -7.08 -25.68 39.78
C LEU A 109 -5.70 -25.80 40.44
N GLU A 110 -5.60 -26.45 41.60
CA GLU A 110 -4.30 -26.71 42.26
C GLU A 110 -3.42 -27.64 41.42
N ASP A 111 -3.99 -28.69 40.82
CA ASP A 111 -3.26 -29.62 39.97
C ASP A 111 -2.79 -28.94 38.66
N ILE A 112 -3.59 -28.04 38.10
CA ILE A 112 -3.20 -27.22 36.97
C ILE A 112 -1.99 -26.33 37.32
N VAL A 113 -1.99 -25.74 38.51
CA VAL A 113 -0.87 -24.90 38.96
C VAL A 113 0.40 -25.73 39.17
N LYS A 114 0.28 -26.94 39.76
CA LYS A 114 1.41 -27.84 39.96
C LYS A 114 2.03 -28.34 38.65
N ASN A 115 1.22 -28.61 37.65
CA ASN A 115 1.62 -29.20 36.37
C ASN A 115 1.84 -28.17 35.26
N LYS A 116 1.88 -26.86 35.57
CA LYS A 116 2.09 -25.83 34.57
C LYS A 116 3.42 -25.97 33.86
N SER A 117 3.44 -25.74 32.57
CA SER A 117 4.65 -25.76 31.77
C SER A 117 5.63 -24.66 32.19
N THR A 118 6.81 -25.06 32.63
CA THR A 118 7.89 -24.14 33.05
C THR A 118 8.68 -23.54 31.87
N HIS A 119 8.50 -24.06 30.68
CA HIS A 119 9.39 -23.79 29.54
C HIS A 119 9.33 -22.36 28.97
N HIS A 120 8.39 -21.54 29.36
CA HIS A 120 8.25 -20.18 28.79
C HIS A 120 8.31 -19.03 29.81
N GLN A 121 8.78 -19.28 31.02
CA GLN A 121 8.90 -18.21 32.03
C GLN A 121 9.97 -17.17 31.74
N ASN A 122 10.93 -17.48 30.84
CA ASN A 122 12.10 -16.63 30.62
C ASN A 122 11.94 -15.53 29.55
N TYR A 123 10.88 -15.56 28.73
CA TYR A 123 10.75 -14.60 27.63
C TYR A 123 10.01 -13.29 27.97
N LYS A 124 9.29 -13.23 29.08
CA LYS A 124 8.57 -12.01 29.52
C LYS A 124 9.10 -11.39 30.83
N SER A 125 10.29 -11.79 31.31
CA SER A 125 10.95 -11.02 32.34
C SER A 125 11.55 -9.77 31.70
N GLY A 126 10.67 -8.78 31.54
CA GLY A 126 11.06 -7.49 31.03
C GLY A 126 12.16 -6.85 31.91
N LEU A 127 12.66 -5.76 31.42
CA LEU A 127 13.68 -4.80 31.86
C LEU A 127 14.06 -4.69 33.36
N THR A 128 13.36 -5.34 34.24
CA THR A 128 13.62 -5.39 35.68
C THR A 128 13.90 -6.82 36.09
N GLY A 129 15.13 -7.23 36.03
CA GLY A 129 15.70 -8.56 36.38
C GLY A 129 15.25 -9.25 37.67
N SER A 130 13.99 -9.17 38.06
CA SER A 130 13.39 -9.98 39.10
C SER A 130 12.58 -11.10 38.45
N SER A 131 13.16 -12.30 38.39
CA SER A 131 12.42 -13.55 38.14
C SER A 131 11.46 -13.82 39.32
N ARG A 132 10.42 -12.99 39.43
CA ARG A 132 9.22 -13.42 40.13
C ARG A 132 8.52 -14.36 39.15
N SER A 133 8.67 -15.66 39.34
CA SER A 133 7.77 -16.65 38.80
C SER A 133 6.39 -16.29 39.32
N ASP A 134 5.58 -15.68 38.46
CA ASP A 134 4.19 -15.38 38.77
C ASP A 134 3.47 -16.72 38.84
N ASN A 135 3.44 -17.29 40.06
CA ASN A 135 2.89 -18.64 40.30
C ASN A 135 1.40 -18.74 39.99
N ASN A 136 0.76 -17.61 39.68
CA ASN A 136 -0.68 -17.50 39.47
C ASN A 136 -1.10 -17.44 38.02
N HIS A 137 -0.19 -17.54 37.04
CA HIS A 137 -0.52 -17.52 35.62
C HIS A 137 -0.40 -18.91 35.00
N VAL A 138 -1.32 -19.23 34.12
CA VAL A 138 -1.40 -20.47 33.36
C VAL A 138 -1.48 -20.15 31.87
N LYS A 139 -0.84 -20.96 31.05
CA LYS A 139 -0.94 -20.86 29.58
C LYS A 139 -2.06 -21.74 29.07
N VAL A 140 -2.99 -21.10 28.37
CA VAL A 140 -4.12 -21.76 27.74
C VAL A 140 -4.02 -21.53 26.23
N LEU A 141 -4.09 -22.60 25.48
CA LEU A 141 -4.23 -22.58 24.03
C LEU A 141 -5.71 -22.52 23.69
N TYR A 142 -6.16 -21.37 23.17
CA TYR A 142 -7.47 -21.22 22.55
C TYR A 142 -7.32 -21.47 21.06
N PHE A 143 -8.08 -22.39 20.50
CA PHE A 143 -7.91 -22.78 19.11
C PHE A 143 -9.25 -23.04 18.42
N ASN A 144 -9.23 -22.81 17.13
CA ASN A 144 -10.32 -23.14 16.22
C ASN A 144 -9.84 -24.30 15.32
N TYR A 145 -10.71 -25.25 15.09
CA TYR A 145 -10.46 -26.40 14.24
C TYR A 145 -11.58 -26.53 13.21
N LYS A 146 -11.19 -26.51 11.93
CA LYS A 146 -12.10 -26.65 10.79
C LYS A 146 -12.18 -28.12 10.40
N THR A 147 -13.38 -28.60 10.25
CA THR A 147 -13.68 -29.97 9.80
C THR A 147 -14.90 -29.97 8.89
N TYR A 148 -15.25 -31.13 8.38
CA TYR A 148 -16.41 -31.30 7.53
C TYR A 148 -17.47 -32.09 8.27
N MET A 149 -18.73 -31.65 8.15
CA MET A 149 -19.91 -32.38 8.58
C MET A 149 -20.72 -32.73 7.34
N ASN A 150 -21.10 -33.99 7.26
CA ASN A 150 -21.96 -34.45 6.18
C ASN A 150 -23.42 -34.22 6.55
N GLU A 151 -24.13 -33.52 5.69
CA GLU A 151 -25.58 -33.45 5.77
C GLU A 151 -26.16 -34.40 4.76
N VAL A 152 -26.94 -35.38 5.27
CA VAL A 152 -27.60 -36.39 4.46
C VAL A 152 -29.11 -36.13 4.46
N TYR A 153 -29.67 -36.02 3.27
CA TYR A 153 -31.09 -35.82 3.07
C TYR A 153 -31.70 -36.98 2.29
N LYS A 154 -32.83 -37.45 2.77
CA LYS A 154 -33.69 -38.36 2.04
C LYS A 154 -34.59 -37.52 1.14
N VAL A 155 -34.52 -37.73 -0.16
CA VAL A 155 -35.40 -37.12 -1.14
C VAL A 155 -36.44 -38.14 -1.54
N LYS A 156 -37.74 -37.80 -1.40
CA LYS A 156 -38.84 -38.61 -1.83
C LYS A 156 -39.73 -37.82 -2.77
N GLU A 157 -39.91 -38.33 -3.97
CA GLU A 157 -40.90 -37.78 -4.89
C GLU A 157 -42.31 -38.11 -4.37
N THR A 158 -43.14 -37.09 -4.22
CA THR A 158 -44.54 -37.23 -3.78
C THR A 158 -45.40 -37.50 -5.01
N GLY A 159 -46.51 -38.22 -4.85
CA GLY A 159 -47.41 -38.53 -5.95
C GLY A 159 -48.00 -37.31 -6.71
N SER A 160 -47.70 -36.10 -6.24
CA SER A 160 -47.99 -34.82 -6.90
C SER A 160 -46.77 -34.25 -7.71
N GLY A 161 -45.67 -34.99 -7.82
CA GLY A 161 -44.46 -34.53 -8.53
C GLY A 161 -43.59 -33.54 -7.73
N ALA A 162 -43.89 -33.31 -6.45
CA ALA A 162 -43.06 -32.46 -5.58
C ALA A 162 -42.09 -33.29 -4.76
N ASP A 163 -40.81 -32.86 -4.66
CA ASP A 163 -39.81 -33.50 -3.83
C ASP A 163 -39.98 -33.15 -2.35
N LYS A 164 -40.12 -34.16 -1.52
CA LYS A 164 -40.09 -34.02 -0.05
C LYS A 164 -38.71 -34.38 0.46
N ILE A 165 -37.98 -33.39 1.02
CA ILE A 165 -36.65 -33.52 1.57
C ILE A 165 -36.74 -33.67 3.09
N LEU A 166 -36.11 -34.71 3.62
CA LEU A 166 -36.06 -35.00 5.07
C LEU A 166 -34.61 -35.19 5.50
N PRO A 167 -34.12 -34.47 6.54
CA PRO A 167 -32.78 -34.70 7.07
C PRO A 167 -32.69 -36.10 7.69
N LYS A 168 -31.56 -36.76 7.50
CA LYS A 168 -31.20 -38.07 8.00
C LYS A 168 -29.78 -38.09 8.56
N ASP A 169 -29.49 -39.10 9.39
CA ASP A 169 -28.15 -39.33 9.88
C ASP A 169 -27.21 -39.83 8.78
N ASP A 170 -25.92 -39.68 8.97
CA ASP A 170 -24.86 -40.08 8.03
C ASP A 170 -24.93 -41.56 7.61
N SER A 171 -25.44 -42.40 8.49
CA SER A 171 -25.61 -43.84 8.28
C SER A 171 -26.80 -44.21 7.37
N PHE A 172 -27.56 -43.23 6.88
CA PHE A 172 -28.72 -43.49 6.02
C PHE A 172 -28.28 -43.92 4.62
N ASP A 173 -28.62 -45.17 4.23
CA ASP A 173 -28.57 -45.64 2.86
C ASP A 173 -29.96 -46.01 2.36
N PRO A 174 -30.35 -45.56 1.14
CA PRO A 174 -31.61 -45.92 0.55
C PRO A 174 -31.59 -47.45 0.23
N PRO A 175 -32.66 -48.21 0.53
CA PRO A 175 -32.73 -49.61 0.17
C PRO A 175 -32.72 -49.81 -1.34
N GLU A 176 -31.93 -50.79 -1.83
CA GLU A 176 -31.65 -51.04 -3.25
C GLU A 176 -32.89 -51.39 -4.12
N ASN A 177 -34.03 -51.78 -3.49
CA ASN A 177 -35.16 -52.37 -4.19
C ASN A 177 -36.51 -51.65 -3.91
N MET A 178 -36.59 -50.34 -3.93
CA MET A 178 -37.89 -49.70 -3.78
C MET A 178 -38.39 -49.11 -5.10
N GLU A 179 -39.56 -49.62 -5.56
CA GLU A 179 -40.44 -49.05 -6.57
C GLU A 179 -41.08 -47.74 -6.09
N GLY A 180 -40.33 -46.82 -5.61
CA GLY A 180 -40.84 -45.54 -5.11
C GLY A 180 -39.70 -44.62 -4.70
N GLY A 181 -38.89 -44.27 -5.67
CA GLY A 181 -37.96 -43.15 -5.74
C GLY A 181 -37.49 -42.50 -4.45
N PHE A 182 -36.73 -43.23 -3.60
CA PHE A 182 -35.98 -42.56 -2.54
C PHE A 182 -34.58 -42.26 -3.02
N GLY A 183 -34.24 -40.97 -3.12
CA GLY A 183 -32.89 -40.49 -3.38
C GLY A 183 -32.13 -40.15 -2.11
N LYS A 184 -30.85 -40.34 -2.11
CA LYS A 184 -29.90 -39.80 -1.10
C LYS A 184 -29.22 -38.58 -1.67
N LEU A 185 -29.44 -37.44 -1.06
CA LEU A 185 -28.69 -36.22 -1.34
C LEU A 185 -27.73 -36.03 -0.18
N GLN A 186 -26.44 -35.99 -0.47
CA GLN A 186 -25.39 -35.75 0.52
C GLN A 186 -24.60 -34.51 0.13
N ARG A 187 -24.37 -33.64 1.07
CA ARG A 187 -23.45 -32.53 0.93
C ARG A 187 -22.53 -32.45 2.14
N SER A 188 -21.28 -32.11 1.92
CA SER A 188 -20.32 -31.83 2.98
C SER A 188 -20.26 -30.34 3.22
N ILE A 189 -20.42 -29.95 4.48
CA ILE A 189 -20.37 -28.56 4.92
C ILE A 189 -19.19 -28.41 5.86
N GLU A 190 -18.40 -27.37 5.66
CA GLU A 190 -17.35 -27.02 6.61
C GLU A 190 -17.97 -26.57 7.94
N THR A 191 -17.41 -27.03 9.03
CA THR A 191 -17.78 -26.65 10.40
C THR A 191 -16.55 -26.28 11.20
N LEU A 192 -16.72 -25.35 12.12
CA LEU A 192 -15.69 -24.85 13.01
C LEU A 192 -15.96 -25.33 14.43
N TYR A 193 -14.93 -25.92 15.06
CA TYR A 193 -14.95 -26.26 16.48
C TYR A 193 -14.04 -25.31 17.24
N GLU A 194 -14.46 -24.95 18.43
CA GLU A 194 -13.68 -24.14 19.36
C GLU A 194 -13.17 -25.01 20.51
N GLY A 195 -11.90 -24.87 20.82
CA GLY A 195 -11.26 -25.58 21.89
C GLY A 195 -10.46 -24.68 22.81
N ALA A 196 -10.31 -25.08 24.06
CA ALA A 196 -9.40 -24.50 25.03
C ALA A 196 -8.63 -25.62 25.73
N LEU A 197 -7.30 -25.58 25.62
CA LEU A 197 -6.39 -26.59 26.17
C LEU A 197 -5.38 -25.93 27.10
N ILE A 198 -5.23 -26.50 28.31
CA ILE A 198 -4.19 -26.04 29.24
C ILE A 198 -2.85 -26.67 28.84
N LEU A 199 -1.86 -25.82 28.60
CA LEU A 199 -0.52 -26.27 28.31
C LEU A 199 0.18 -26.71 29.61
N GLY A 200 0.74 -27.92 29.57
CA GLY A 200 1.38 -28.55 30.72
C GLY A 200 0.54 -29.68 31.33
N SER A 201 -0.66 -29.42 31.78
CA SER A 201 -1.56 -30.45 32.31
C SER A 201 -2.27 -31.26 31.23
N LYS A 202 -2.23 -30.78 29.95
CA LYS A 202 -2.94 -31.37 28.79
C LYS A 202 -4.45 -31.53 29.03
N LYS A 203 -5.03 -30.75 29.92
CA LYS A 203 -6.46 -30.79 30.22
C LYS A 203 -7.20 -29.96 29.17
N LEU A 204 -8.15 -30.62 28.48
CA LEU A 204 -9.06 -29.97 27.56
C LEU A 204 -10.21 -29.34 28.35
N LEU A 205 -10.35 -28.01 28.29
CA LEU A 205 -11.37 -27.27 29.01
C LEU A 205 -12.65 -27.08 28.20
N LYS A 206 -12.50 -26.85 26.91
CA LYS A 206 -13.60 -26.60 25.98
C LYS A 206 -13.34 -27.34 24.69
N TRP A 207 -14.38 -28.00 24.19
CA TRP A 207 -14.41 -28.58 22.85
C TRP A 207 -15.85 -28.64 22.42
N GLU A 208 -16.29 -27.63 21.70
CA GLU A 208 -17.67 -27.54 21.20
C GLU A 208 -17.69 -26.93 19.80
N MET A 209 -18.76 -27.17 19.07
CA MET A 209 -18.99 -26.54 17.79
C MET A 209 -19.17 -25.04 18.01
N ALA A 210 -18.48 -24.21 17.24
CA ALA A 210 -18.54 -22.77 17.34
C ALA A 210 -19.96 -22.27 17.08
N LYS A 211 -20.49 -21.45 17.98
CA LYS A 211 -21.86 -20.93 17.88
C LYS A 211 -21.98 -19.82 16.84
N ASN A 212 -20.91 -19.06 16.62
CA ASN A 212 -20.87 -17.90 15.72
C ASN A 212 -19.91 -18.17 14.55
N MET A 213 -20.24 -19.14 13.71
CA MET A 213 -19.47 -19.43 12.50
C MET A 213 -19.75 -18.37 11.44
N MET A 214 -18.69 -17.79 10.90
CA MET A 214 -18.79 -16.84 9.78
C MET A 214 -18.93 -17.61 8.46
N ARG A 215 -20.11 -17.57 7.86
CA ARG A 215 -20.40 -18.20 6.58
C ARG A 215 -20.70 -17.15 5.53
N PRO A 216 -19.94 -17.12 4.40
CA PRO A 216 -20.31 -16.29 3.25
C PRO A 216 -21.70 -16.68 2.75
N LYS A 217 -22.56 -15.70 2.46
CA LYS A 217 -23.90 -15.97 1.92
C LYS A 217 -23.86 -16.49 0.49
N SER A 218 -22.80 -16.16 -0.24
CA SER A 218 -22.50 -16.71 -1.57
C SER A 218 -22.19 -18.22 -1.56
N ASP A 219 -21.63 -18.74 -0.45
CA ASP A 219 -21.29 -20.15 -0.30
C ASP A 219 -21.42 -20.60 1.16
N PHE A 220 -22.60 -21.05 1.54
CA PHE A 220 -22.90 -21.56 2.89
C PHE A 220 -22.16 -22.85 3.26
N THR A 221 -21.51 -23.50 2.30
CA THR A 221 -20.75 -24.71 2.57
C THR A 221 -19.39 -24.41 3.19
N LYS A 222 -18.89 -23.18 3.07
CA LYS A 222 -17.60 -22.73 3.59
C LYS A 222 -17.73 -21.97 4.89
N VAL A 223 -16.69 -22.06 5.72
CA VAL A 223 -16.56 -21.30 6.96
C VAL A 223 -15.27 -20.50 6.94
N LYS A 224 -15.35 -19.22 7.29
CA LYS A 224 -14.15 -18.39 7.54
C LYS A 224 -13.67 -18.61 8.97
N MET A 225 -12.34 -18.63 9.13
CA MET A 225 -11.71 -18.66 10.45
C MET A 225 -11.87 -17.32 11.17
N ASN A 226 -11.80 -17.33 12.49
CA ASN A 226 -11.82 -16.12 13.31
C ASN A 226 -10.49 -15.34 13.24
N TYR A 227 -9.48 -15.91 12.65
CA TYR A 227 -8.13 -15.35 12.51
C TYR A 227 -7.88 -14.99 11.06
N ALA A 228 -7.46 -13.77 10.82
CA ALA A 228 -6.91 -13.32 9.56
C ALA A 228 -5.38 -13.34 9.69
N ILE A 229 -4.70 -14.09 8.84
CA ILE A 229 -3.25 -14.29 8.89
C ILE A 229 -2.69 -14.08 7.50
N VAL A 230 -1.52 -13.45 7.43
CA VAL A 230 -0.80 -13.28 6.18
C VAL A 230 0.72 -13.33 6.42
N ALA A 231 1.43 -14.05 5.57
CA ALA A 231 2.88 -14.03 5.52
C ALA A 231 3.31 -13.97 4.05
N PRO A 232 3.76 -12.82 3.55
CA PRO A 232 4.00 -12.60 2.12
C PRO A 232 5.11 -13.47 1.54
N ARG A 233 5.97 -14.04 2.40
CA ARG A 233 7.08 -14.92 2.01
C ARG A 233 7.06 -16.19 2.85
N VAL A 234 6.41 -17.19 2.32
CA VAL A 234 6.40 -18.55 2.87
C VAL A 234 7.03 -19.48 1.84
N TYR A 235 8.00 -20.26 2.28
CA TYR A 235 8.67 -21.26 1.47
C TYR A 235 8.85 -22.54 2.30
N ASP A 236 8.28 -23.64 1.86
CA ASP A 236 8.34 -24.91 2.55
C ASP A 236 7.94 -24.80 4.05
N GLY A 237 6.85 -24.06 4.30
CA GLY A 237 6.34 -23.77 5.64
C GLY A 237 7.19 -22.81 6.48
N LYS A 238 8.30 -22.27 5.93
CA LYS A 238 9.16 -21.30 6.63
C LYS A 238 8.84 -19.89 6.20
N ILE A 239 8.68 -19.03 7.19
CA ILE A 239 8.40 -17.60 6.99
C ILE A 239 9.73 -16.84 6.97
N GLU A 240 9.96 -16.07 5.92
CA GLU A 240 11.11 -15.18 5.80
C GLU A 240 10.68 -13.72 5.97
N SER A 241 11.23 -13.06 6.98
CA SER A 241 11.02 -11.62 7.18
C SER A 241 12.09 -10.79 6.48
N LEU A 242 11.81 -9.49 6.34
CA LEU A 242 12.80 -8.53 5.86
C LEU A 242 14.01 -8.47 6.80
N VAL A 243 13.74 -8.48 8.12
CA VAL A 243 14.78 -8.42 9.16
C VAL A 243 15.61 -9.70 9.21
N SER A 244 14.99 -10.88 9.10
CA SER A 244 15.75 -12.15 9.13
C SER A 244 16.79 -12.23 8.02
N ARG A 245 16.54 -11.62 6.87
CA ARG A 245 17.48 -11.57 5.74
C ARG A 245 18.70 -10.70 5.98
N ILE A 246 18.59 -9.70 6.84
CA ILE A 246 19.67 -8.74 7.13
C ILE A 246 20.40 -9.03 8.44
N THR A 247 19.88 -9.93 9.27
CA THR A 247 20.45 -10.22 10.61
C THR A 247 21.93 -10.57 10.52
N GLY A 248 22.33 -11.45 9.56
CA GLY A 248 23.73 -11.82 9.39
C GLY A 248 24.65 -10.64 9.05
N PHE A 249 24.17 -9.68 8.26
CA PHE A 249 24.95 -8.45 7.96
C PHE A 249 24.99 -7.50 9.16
N ALA A 250 23.89 -7.41 9.94
CA ALA A 250 23.87 -6.63 11.19
C ALA A 250 24.85 -7.19 12.22
N ASP A 251 24.94 -8.50 12.38
CA ASP A 251 25.93 -9.17 13.24
C ASP A 251 27.36 -8.85 12.80
N MET A 252 27.63 -8.83 11.48
CA MET A 252 28.93 -8.48 10.95
C MET A 252 29.26 -7.00 11.16
N ILE A 253 28.29 -6.12 11.08
CA ILE A 253 28.44 -4.69 11.43
C ILE A 253 28.83 -4.55 12.89
N GLN A 254 28.09 -5.23 13.80
CA GLN A 254 28.38 -5.21 15.23
C GLN A 254 29.76 -5.76 15.55
N LEU A 255 30.14 -6.89 14.93
CA LEU A 255 31.48 -7.47 15.09
C LEU A 255 32.58 -6.53 14.59
N THR A 256 32.36 -5.86 13.45
CA THR A 256 33.29 -4.89 12.87
C THR A 256 33.43 -3.68 13.79
N HIS A 257 32.32 -3.21 14.37
CA HIS A 257 32.31 -2.11 15.32
C HIS A 257 33.09 -2.47 16.61
N LEU A 258 32.89 -3.66 17.16
CA LEU A 258 33.66 -4.15 18.32
C LEU A 258 35.16 -4.24 18.01
N LYS A 259 35.53 -4.72 16.81
CA LYS A 259 36.93 -4.73 16.35
C LYS A 259 37.49 -3.31 16.21
N LEU A 260 36.69 -2.36 15.70
CA LEU A 260 37.09 -0.96 15.63
C LEU A 260 37.37 -0.39 17.01
N GLN A 261 36.50 -0.63 17.99
CA GLN A 261 36.71 -0.23 19.40
C GLN A 261 37.99 -0.86 19.98
N GLN A 262 38.26 -2.14 19.71
CA GLN A 262 39.49 -2.80 20.15
C GLN A 262 40.73 -2.18 19.50
N VAL A 263 40.68 -1.81 18.21
CA VAL A 263 41.80 -1.12 17.57
C VAL A 263 42.01 0.25 18.18
N LEU A 264 40.93 1.02 18.38
CA LEU A 264 41.00 2.35 19.02
C LEU A 264 41.53 2.28 20.42
N SER A 265 41.10 1.29 21.23
CA SER A 265 41.58 1.12 22.62
C SER A 265 43.07 0.71 22.72
N ARG A 266 43.58 0.10 21.65
CA ARG A 266 44.99 -0.32 21.55
C ARG A 266 45.85 0.67 20.78
N MET A 267 45.26 1.70 20.15
CA MET A 267 46.03 2.76 19.51
C MET A 267 46.71 3.58 20.59
N VAL A 268 47.97 3.40 20.63
CA VAL A 268 48.88 4.26 21.43
C VAL A 268 49.25 5.42 20.51
N PRO A 269 49.31 6.66 21.00
CA PRO A 269 49.91 7.75 20.24
C PRO A 269 51.32 7.36 19.76
N ASP A 270 51.68 7.88 18.59
CA ASP A 270 53.04 7.62 18.10
C ASP A 270 54.04 7.93 19.19
N GLY A 271 54.80 6.91 19.54
CA GLY A 271 55.78 7.00 20.60
C GLY A 271 57.17 7.04 20.04
N VAL A 272 58.10 7.37 20.88
CA VAL A 272 59.52 7.34 20.52
C VAL A 272 60.21 6.29 21.35
N TYR A 273 61.09 5.53 20.70
CA TYR A 273 62.05 4.70 21.41
C TYR A 273 63.26 5.56 21.72
N LEU A 274 63.59 5.68 23.00
CA LEU A 274 64.73 6.44 23.49
C LEU A 274 65.80 5.47 23.95
N ASP A 275 66.95 5.56 23.36
CA ASP A 275 68.14 4.94 23.91
C ASP A 275 68.76 5.91 24.91
N ALA A 276 68.60 5.60 26.19
CA ALA A 276 69.07 6.46 27.27
C ALA A 276 70.58 6.63 27.29
N ASP A 277 71.30 5.57 26.94
CA ASP A 277 72.76 5.59 26.91
C ASP A 277 73.24 6.37 25.67
N GLY A 278 72.60 6.14 24.50
CA GLY A 278 72.91 6.88 23.28
C GLY A 278 72.58 8.38 23.35
N LEU A 279 71.56 8.76 24.13
CA LEU A 279 71.24 10.18 24.39
C LEU A 279 72.24 10.83 25.33
N ALA A 280 72.75 10.11 26.33
CA ALA A 280 73.77 10.58 27.27
C ALA A 280 75.15 10.75 26.59
N GLU A 281 75.42 10.03 25.50
CA GLU A 281 76.67 10.14 24.74
C GLU A 281 76.66 11.28 23.74
N ILE A 282 75.51 11.91 23.43
CA ILE A 282 75.44 13.03 22.48
C ILE A 282 76.03 14.28 23.13
N ASP A 283 77.22 14.69 22.64
CA ASP A 283 77.86 15.93 23.03
C ASP A 283 77.25 17.15 22.29
N LEU A 284 76.78 18.14 23.02
CA LEU A 284 76.28 19.42 22.53
C LEU A 284 77.35 20.37 22.02
N GLY A 285 78.64 20.00 22.16
CA GLY A 285 79.79 20.81 21.76
C GLY A 285 80.31 21.74 22.84
N ASN A 286 79.78 21.71 24.01
CA ASN A 286 80.22 22.50 25.15
C ASN A 286 80.81 21.61 26.25
N GLY A 287 81.05 20.33 26.00
CA GLY A 287 81.53 19.38 26.99
C GLY A 287 80.41 18.93 27.99
N THR A 288 79.20 19.23 27.67
CA THR A 288 78.04 18.79 28.44
C THR A 288 77.19 17.85 27.61
N ASN A 289 76.93 16.68 28.14
CA ASN A 289 76.06 15.66 27.49
C ASN A 289 74.60 16.02 27.66
N TYR A 290 73.76 15.58 26.71
CA TYR A 290 72.31 15.73 26.77
C TYR A 290 71.75 14.98 27.99
N ASN A 291 70.90 15.69 28.74
CA ASN A 291 70.00 14.99 29.63
C ASN A 291 68.90 14.33 28.80
N PRO A 292 68.67 13.01 28.91
CA PRO A 292 67.64 12.33 28.16
C PRO A 292 66.25 12.98 28.23
N GLN A 293 65.93 13.59 29.37
CA GLN A 293 64.66 14.27 29.60
C GLN A 293 64.55 15.60 28.83
N GLU A 294 65.66 16.33 28.67
CA GLU A 294 65.71 17.56 27.89
C GLU A 294 65.61 17.27 26.38
N ALA A 295 66.28 16.21 25.91
CA ALA A 295 66.18 15.75 24.54
C ALA A 295 64.76 15.33 24.16
N LEU A 296 64.05 14.64 25.09
CA LEU A 296 62.66 14.27 24.92
C LEU A 296 61.73 15.49 24.84
N ASN A 297 61.93 16.46 25.78
CA ASN A 297 61.17 17.71 25.77
C ASN A 297 61.39 18.52 24.49
N MET A 298 62.65 18.56 23.99
CA MET A 298 62.99 19.22 22.73
C MET A 298 62.32 18.54 21.52
N PHE A 299 62.28 17.18 21.49
CA PHE A 299 61.60 16.43 20.48
C PHE A 299 60.11 16.73 20.47
N PHE A 300 59.42 16.71 21.59
CA PHE A 300 58.00 17.02 21.69
C PHE A 300 57.67 18.49 21.35
N GLN A 301 58.57 19.42 21.64
CA GLN A 301 58.34 20.85 21.35
C GLN A 301 58.65 21.24 19.92
N THR A 302 59.73 20.69 19.32
CA THR A 302 60.24 21.10 18.02
C THR A 302 60.14 20.02 16.93
N GLY A 303 59.76 18.77 17.29
CA GLY A 303 59.74 17.61 16.40
C GLY A 303 61.14 17.12 15.98
N SER A 304 62.21 17.67 16.58
CA SER A 304 63.58 17.33 16.21
C SER A 304 64.50 17.34 17.42
N VAL A 305 65.55 16.50 17.37
CA VAL A 305 66.68 16.54 18.31
C VAL A 305 67.91 16.90 17.51
N ILE A 306 68.63 17.92 17.99
CA ILE A 306 69.83 18.41 17.36
C ILE A 306 71.01 17.79 18.10
N GLY A 307 71.80 16.95 17.41
CA GLY A 307 72.99 16.32 17.95
C GLY A 307 74.21 16.59 17.04
N ARG A 308 75.39 16.30 17.55
CA ARG A 308 76.64 16.37 16.77
C ARG A 308 76.90 15.05 16.08
N SER A 309 77.37 15.13 14.81
CA SER A 309 77.77 13.95 14.07
C SER A 309 79.19 13.47 14.42
N MET A 310 79.98 14.30 15.10
CA MET A 310 81.38 14.00 15.54
C MET A 310 81.54 14.32 17.01
N THR A 311 82.23 13.46 17.73
CA THR A 311 82.65 13.68 19.12
C THR A 311 83.72 14.78 19.17
N SER A 312 84.03 15.34 20.37
CA SER A 312 85.06 16.34 20.59
C SER A 312 86.47 15.89 20.15
N ASP A 313 86.67 14.58 20.13
CA ASP A 313 87.94 13.95 19.75
C ASP A 313 88.10 13.68 18.23
N GLY A 314 87.12 14.10 17.41
CA GLY A 314 87.08 13.97 15.98
C GLY A 314 86.64 12.61 15.44
N GLU A 315 86.20 11.73 16.26
CA GLU A 315 85.64 10.46 15.84
C GLU A 315 84.13 10.62 15.52
N MET A 316 83.60 9.77 14.64
CA MET A 316 82.20 9.75 14.33
C MET A 316 81.41 9.27 15.60
N ASN A 317 80.40 10.01 15.99
CA ASN A 317 79.50 9.61 17.03
C ASN A 317 79.03 8.18 16.71
N PRO A 318 79.15 7.20 17.64
CA PRO A 318 78.77 5.81 17.39
C PRO A 318 77.30 5.70 17.03
N GLY A 319 77.09 5.74 15.77
CA GLY A 319 75.87 6.07 15.06
C GLY A 319 74.72 5.11 15.24
N LYS A 320 74.13 5.03 16.40
CA LYS A 320 72.76 4.58 16.52
C LYS A 320 71.89 5.80 16.72
N VAL A 321 70.83 5.90 15.93
CA VAL A 321 69.83 6.95 16.05
C VAL A 321 69.29 6.89 17.50
N PRO A 322 69.66 7.90 18.36
CA PRO A 322 69.30 7.81 19.77
C PRO A 322 67.78 7.97 20.04
N ILE A 323 67.07 8.41 19.04
CA ILE A 323 65.62 8.55 19.04
C ILE A 323 65.09 7.89 17.77
N GLN A 324 64.29 6.87 17.95
CA GLN A 324 63.58 6.20 16.85
C GLN A 324 62.09 6.33 17.04
N GLU A 325 61.43 6.85 16.03
CA GLU A 325 59.99 6.94 16.04
C GLU A 325 59.36 5.53 15.92
N ILE A 326 58.55 5.19 16.88
CA ILE A 326 57.71 4.01 16.80
C ILE A 326 56.39 4.45 16.18
N SER A 327 56.36 4.41 14.83
CA SER A 327 55.11 4.72 14.14
C SER A 327 54.09 3.61 14.34
N SER A 328 52.97 3.95 14.93
CA SER A 328 51.80 3.04 15.02
C SER A 328 51.03 2.96 13.70
N GLY A 329 51.67 3.26 12.57
CA GLY A 329 51.08 3.39 11.25
C GLY A 329 50.20 2.23 10.78
N SER A 330 50.30 1.05 11.41
CA SER A 330 49.40 -0.07 11.17
C SER A 330 47.99 0.13 11.77
N GLY A 331 47.85 0.96 12.80
CA GLY A 331 46.59 1.24 13.47
C GLY A 331 45.60 2.03 12.62
N GLY A 332 46.09 3.10 11.99
CA GLY A 332 45.32 3.95 11.07
C GLY A 332 44.83 3.19 9.84
N GLN A 333 45.68 2.38 9.22
CA GLN A 333 45.31 1.57 8.06
C GLN A 333 44.29 0.49 8.43
N LYS A 334 44.45 -0.17 9.57
CA LYS A 334 43.47 -1.16 10.09
C LYS A 334 42.11 -0.51 10.37
N MET A 335 42.10 0.68 10.99
CA MET A 335 40.91 1.46 11.25
C MET A 335 40.19 1.82 9.94
N GLN A 336 40.92 2.32 8.94
CA GLN A 336 40.34 2.67 7.63
C GLN A 336 39.76 1.43 6.92
N SER A 337 40.45 0.29 6.99
CA SER A 337 39.95 -0.98 6.46
C SER A 337 38.69 -1.44 7.17
N LEU A 338 38.61 -1.31 8.50
CA LEU A 338 37.41 -1.67 9.27
C LEU A 338 36.25 -0.73 8.97
N ILE A 339 36.49 0.58 8.79
CA ILE A 339 35.46 1.54 8.37
C ILE A 339 34.96 1.18 6.96
N GLY A 340 35.86 0.83 6.05
CA GLY A 340 35.47 0.34 4.72
C GLY A 340 34.61 -0.92 4.80
N THR A 341 34.95 -1.88 5.67
CA THR A 341 34.18 -3.10 5.90
C THR A 341 32.82 -2.80 6.52
N TYR A 342 32.75 -1.88 7.48
CA TYR A 342 31.48 -1.41 8.07
C TYR A 342 30.56 -0.83 7.02
N ASN A 343 31.05 0.07 6.19
CA ASN A 343 30.28 0.69 5.12
C ASN A 343 29.86 -0.34 4.06
N TYR A 344 30.70 -1.34 3.76
CA TYR A 344 30.34 -2.44 2.87
C TYR A 344 29.14 -3.23 3.39
N TYR A 345 29.11 -3.62 4.67
CA TYR A 345 27.96 -4.35 5.22
C TYR A 345 26.72 -3.46 5.32
N LEU A 346 26.86 -2.17 5.59
CA LEU A 346 25.75 -1.21 5.54
C LEU A 346 25.14 -1.15 4.13
N GLN A 347 25.98 -1.10 3.10
CA GLN A 347 25.53 -1.14 1.72
C GLN A 347 24.86 -2.47 1.38
N MET A 348 25.37 -3.60 1.87
CA MET A 348 24.74 -4.91 1.69
C MET A 348 23.33 -4.96 2.29
N ILE A 349 23.12 -4.37 3.45
CA ILE A 349 21.77 -4.25 4.04
C ILE A 349 20.84 -3.46 3.10
N ARG A 350 21.30 -2.34 2.57
CA ARG A 350 20.53 -1.53 1.61
C ARG A 350 20.21 -2.31 0.34
N ASP A 351 21.18 -3.01 -0.22
CA ASP A 351 21.00 -3.79 -1.44
C ASP A 351 20.04 -4.96 -1.26
N VAL A 352 20.09 -5.66 -0.11
CA VAL A 352 19.19 -6.78 0.20
C VAL A 352 17.76 -6.31 0.51
N THR A 353 17.60 -5.18 1.17
CA THR A 353 16.28 -4.62 1.50
C THR A 353 15.67 -3.84 0.35
N GLY A 354 16.49 -3.37 -0.58
CA GLY A 354 16.08 -2.42 -1.63
C GLY A 354 15.79 -1.02 -1.08
N LEU A 355 16.16 -0.75 0.19
CA LEU A 355 16.05 0.57 0.78
C LEU A 355 17.24 1.42 0.35
N ASN A 356 17.00 2.66 -0.02
CA ASN A 356 18.04 3.60 -0.43
C ASN A 356 18.05 4.86 0.47
N GLU A 357 19.08 5.66 0.31
CA GLU A 357 19.29 6.88 1.11
C GLU A 357 18.15 7.88 1.01
N ALA A 358 17.41 7.90 -0.10
CA ALA A 358 16.26 8.77 -0.26
C ALA A 358 15.11 8.47 0.72
N ARG A 359 15.04 7.23 1.25
CA ARG A 359 14.06 6.82 2.28
C ARG A 359 14.58 6.93 3.72
N ASP A 360 15.89 6.96 3.89
CA ASP A 360 16.53 7.01 5.22
C ASP A 360 16.50 8.41 5.85
N ALA A 361 15.74 9.35 5.29
CA ALA A 361 15.73 10.77 5.67
C ALA A 361 17.13 11.42 5.66
N ALA A 362 18.09 10.81 4.98
CA ALA A 362 19.38 11.40 4.73
C ALA A 362 19.22 12.60 3.80
N THR A 363 19.98 13.65 4.04
CA THR A 363 19.99 14.83 3.15
C THR A 363 20.42 14.37 1.77
N PRO A 364 19.61 14.56 0.72
CA PRO A 364 19.97 14.13 -0.62
C PRO A 364 21.25 14.84 -1.06
N ASP A 365 22.10 14.16 -1.83
CA ASP A 365 23.28 14.78 -2.43
C ASP A 365 22.81 15.99 -3.26
N PRO A 366 23.26 17.22 -2.94
CA PRO A 366 22.86 18.43 -3.65
C PRO A 366 23.22 18.42 -5.14
N LYS A 367 24.09 17.50 -5.57
CA LYS A 367 24.50 17.31 -6.97
C LYS A 367 23.64 16.27 -7.71
N ALA A 368 22.83 15.48 -7.00
CA ALA A 368 21.99 14.48 -7.63
C ALA A 368 20.80 15.12 -8.35
N LEU A 369 20.55 14.69 -9.59
CA LEU A 369 19.41 15.14 -10.37
C LEU A 369 18.10 14.70 -9.68
N VAL A 370 17.15 15.62 -9.53
CA VAL A 370 15.83 15.38 -8.91
C VAL A 370 15.12 14.18 -9.53
N GLY A 371 15.24 13.97 -10.83
CA GLY A 371 14.67 12.80 -11.52
C GLY A 371 15.27 11.47 -11.08
N VAL A 372 16.57 11.43 -10.78
CA VAL A 372 17.24 10.23 -10.27
C VAL A 372 16.80 9.92 -8.84
N GLN A 373 16.64 10.93 -7.99
CA GLN A 373 16.15 10.77 -6.63
C GLN A 373 14.71 10.25 -6.60
N LYS A 374 13.82 10.80 -7.44
CA LYS A 374 12.44 10.30 -7.59
C LYS A 374 12.39 8.85 -8.07
N LEU A 375 13.23 8.50 -9.06
CA LEU A 375 13.32 7.12 -9.55
C LEU A 375 13.85 6.17 -8.47
N ALA A 376 14.83 6.60 -7.69
CA ALA A 376 15.38 5.83 -6.57
C ALA A 376 14.33 5.60 -5.48
N ALA A 377 13.54 6.62 -5.12
CA ALA A 377 12.44 6.50 -4.17
C ALA A 377 11.35 5.55 -4.68
N ALA A 378 10.96 5.66 -5.95
CA ALA A 378 9.98 4.77 -6.58
C ALA A 378 10.43 3.30 -6.59
N ASN A 379 11.71 3.05 -6.93
CA ASN A 379 12.27 1.70 -6.90
C ASN A 379 12.30 1.12 -5.47
N SER A 380 12.63 1.93 -4.47
CA SER A 380 12.60 1.52 -3.07
C SER A 380 11.19 1.21 -2.57
N ASN A 381 10.17 1.96 -3.02
CA ASN A 381 8.77 1.66 -2.75
C ASN A 381 8.36 0.30 -3.34
N THR A 382 8.86 -0.02 -4.53
CA THR A 382 8.59 -1.32 -5.18
C THR A 382 9.18 -2.49 -4.38
N ALA A 383 10.35 -2.33 -3.78
CA ALA A 383 11.00 -3.37 -2.98
C ALA A 383 10.18 -3.78 -1.75
N THR A 384 9.47 -2.85 -1.11
CA THR A 384 8.63 -3.08 0.08
C THR A 384 7.14 -3.28 -0.23
N ARG A 385 6.77 -3.26 -1.51
CA ARG A 385 5.36 -3.34 -1.95
C ARG A 385 4.65 -4.60 -1.46
N HIS A 386 5.36 -5.72 -1.38
CA HIS A 386 4.79 -6.99 -0.89
C HIS A 386 4.33 -6.91 0.57
N ILE A 387 5.00 -6.13 1.43
CA ILE A 387 4.59 -5.89 2.82
C ILE A 387 3.31 -5.04 2.87
N LEU A 388 3.26 -3.98 2.06
CA LEU A 388 2.06 -3.14 1.96
C LEU A 388 0.87 -3.93 1.43
N GLN A 389 1.06 -4.75 0.39
CA GLN A 389 0.02 -5.62 -0.15
C GLN A 389 -0.47 -6.66 0.87
N ALA A 390 0.44 -7.24 1.64
CA ALA A 390 0.08 -8.16 2.73
C ALA A 390 -0.76 -7.48 3.80
N GLY A 391 -0.39 -6.26 4.21
CA GLY A 391 -1.16 -5.49 5.18
C GLY A 391 -2.55 -5.08 4.66
N LEU A 392 -2.65 -4.72 3.37
CA LEU A 392 -3.94 -4.45 2.74
C LEU A 392 -4.81 -5.69 2.67
N PHE A 393 -4.24 -6.83 2.30
CA PHE A 393 -4.95 -8.11 2.29
C PHE A 393 -5.48 -8.45 3.68
N LEU A 394 -4.65 -8.34 4.72
CA LEU A 394 -5.08 -8.58 6.10
C LEU A 394 -6.24 -7.66 6.50
N THR A 395 -6.16 -6.38 6.17
CA THR A 395 -7.24 -5.43 6.44
C THR A 395 -8.53 -5.80 5.69
N THR A 396 -8.41 -6.25 4.44
CA THR A 396 -9.56 -6.72 3.64
C THR A 396 -10.20 -7.96 4.27
N GLU A 397 -9.40 -8.94 4.70
CA GLU A 397 -9.90 -10.14 5.38
C GLU A 397 -10.59 -9.81 6.70
N VAL A 398 -10.00 -8.91 7.49
CA VAL A 398 -10.65 -8.42 8.72
C VAL A 398 -11.98 -7.74 8.40
N ALA A 399 -12.02 -6.86 7.42
CA ALA A 399 -13.25 -6.17 7.01
C ALA A 399 -14.33 -7.14 6.53
N GLN A 400 -13.97 -8.17 5.76
CA GLN A 400 -14.90 -9.22 5.34
C GLN A 400 -15.44 -10.03 6.53
N CYS A 401 -14.58 -10.37 7.49
CA CYS A 401 -15.01 -11.05 8.71
C CYS A 401 -15.97 -10.18 9.53
N LEU A 402 -15.71 -8.87 9.61
CA LEU A 402 -16.60 -7.91 10.28
C LEU A 402 -17.96 -7.81 9.59
N SER A 403 -17.98 -7.71 8.27
CA SER A 403 -19.21 -7.66 7.49
C SER A 403 -20.10 -8.90 7.72
N LEU A 404 -19.51 -10.10 7.71
CA LEU A 404 -20.22 -11.32 8.02
C LEU A 404 -20.76 -11.32 9.46
N ARG A 405 -19.99 -10.83 10.44
CA ARG A 405 -20.43 -10.73 11.84
C ARG A 405 -21.54 -9.70 12.02
N ILE A 406 -21.46 -8.54 11.37
CA ILE A 406 -22.53 -7.54 11.36
C ILE A 406 -23.82 -8.17 10.85
N SER A 407 -23.75 -8.90 9.75
CA SER A 407 -24.87 -9.60 9.15
C SER A 407 -25.52 -10.60 10.14
N ASP A 408 -24.69 -11.44 10.80
CA ASP A 408 -25.18 -12.45 11.75
C ASP A 408 -25.78 -11.81 13.02
N ILE A 409 -25.20 -10.73 13.51
CA ILE A 409 -25.72 -10.00 14.68
C ILE A 409 -27.08 -9.39 14.37
N ILE A 410 -27.20 -8.76 13.22
CA ILE A 410 -28.47 -8.14 12.80
C ILE A 410 -29.56 -9.18 12.59
N GLU A 411 -29.23 -10.38 12.12
CA GLU A 411 -30.19 -11.43 11.87
C GLU A 411 -30.57 -12.20 13.16
N TYR A 412 -29.59 -12.56 14.01
CA TYR A 412 -29.81 -13.54 15.09
C TYR A 412 -29.60 -13.00 16.51
N SER A 413 -28.95 -11.83 16.69
CA SER A 413 -28.61 -11.37 18.04
C SER A 413 -29.82 -10.70 18.74
N PRO A 414 -30.04 -11.00 20.03
CA PRO A 414 -31.03 -10.28 20.83
C PRO A 414 -30.64 -8.82 21.11
N THR A 415 -29.35 -8.46 20.91
CA THR A 415 -28.83 -7.09 21.08
C THR A 415 -28.84 -6.27 19.80
N LYS A 416 -29.53 -6.74 18.77
CA LYS A 416 -29.63 -6.10 17.45
C LYS A 416 -29.96 -4.62 17.53
N ASP A 417 -30.98 -4.24 18.28
CA ASP A 417 -31.45 -2.85 18.33
C ASP A 417 -30.39 -1.91 18.96
N ALA A 418 -29.73 -2.38 20.01
CA ALA A 418 -28.63 -1.62 20.64
C ALA A 418 -27.44 -1.44 19.68
N PHE A 419 -27.11 -2.48 18.94
CA PHE A 419 -26.03 -2.45 17.95
C PHE A 419 -26.37 -1.51 16.78
N ILE A 420 -27.58 -1.57 16.23
CA ILE A 420 -28.05 -0.66 15.18
C ILE A 420 -28.05 0.78 15.67
N GLN A 421 -28.51 1.04 16.92
CA GLN A 421 -28.48 2.39 17.48
C GLN A 421 -27.05 2.92 17.64
N GLN A 422 -26.12 2.08 18.08
CA GLN A 422 -24.71 2.47 18.22
C GLN A 422 -24.10 2.88 16.88
N ILE A 423 -24.33 2.11 15.83
CA ILE A 423 -23.84 2.38 14.48
C ILE A 423 -24.65 3.53 13.84
N GLY A 424 -25.98 3.49 13.96
CA GLY A 424 -26.89 4.48 13.37
C GLY A 424 -26.86 5.85 14.03
N SER A 425 -26.20 6.02 15.18
CA SER A 425 -26.03 7.31 15.83
C SER A 425 -25.30 8.34 14.94
N HIS A 426 -24.51 7.86 13.99
CA HIS A 426 -23.77 8.71 13.05
C HIS A 426 -24.60 9.15 11.82
N ASN A 427 -25.62 8.38 11.44
CA ASN A 427 -26.48 8.75 10.31
C ASN A 427 -27.88 8.14 10.40
N VAL A 428 -28.84 8.94 10.81
CA VAL A 428 -30.24 8.53 10.97
C VAL A 428 -30.90 8.08 9.66
N ALA A 429 -30.48 8.62 8.53
CA ALA A 429 -31.05 8.32 7.22
C ALA A 429 -30.81 6.88 6.75
N THR A 430 -29.77 6.23 7.27
CA THR A 430 -29.40 4.85 6.90
C THR A 430 -29.89 3.80 7.91
N LEU A 431 -30.58 4.21 8.95
CA LEU A 431 -30.96 3.33 10.07
C LEU A 431 -31.92 2.21 9.64
N GLU A 432 -32.85 2.49 8.73
CA GLU A 432 -33.75 1.48 8.15
C GLU A 432 -33.00 0.45 7.32
N GLU A 433 -32.03 0.92 6.54
CA GLU A 433 -31.23 0.05 5.67
C GLU A 433 -30.27 -0.83 6.47
N MET A 434 -29.80 -0.37 7.64
CA MET A 434 -28.96 -1.18 8.52
C MET A 434 -29.64 -2.45 9.00
N SER A 435 -30.96 -2.41 9.15
CA SER A 435 -31.73 -3.62 9.52
C SER A 435 -31.76 -4.68 8.42
N ASN A 436 -31.49 -4.30 7.17
CA ASN A 436 -31.51 -5.16 6.00
C ASN A 436 -30.12 -5.65 5.56
N LEU A 437 -29.04 -5.24 6.25
CA LEU A 437 -27.65 -5.62 5.88
C LEU A 437 -27.47 -7.14 5.81
N HIS A 438 -28.18 -7.89 6.66
CA HIS A 438 -28.12 -9.36 6.69
C HIS A 438 -28.60 -10.03 5.40
N LEU A 439 -29.32 -9.32 4.51
CA LEU A 439 -29.81 -9.87 3.25
C LEU A 439 -28.74 -9.88 2.13
N TYR A 440 -27.66 -9.14 2.32
CA TYR A 440 -26.66 -8.90 1.27
C TYR A 440 -25.32 -9.51 1.64
N ASP A 441 -24.56 -9.89 0.60
CA ASP A 441 -23.15 -10.30 0.71
C ASP A 441 -22.30 -9.21 0.04
N PHE A 442 -21.37 -8.63 0.77
CA PHE A 442 -20.61 -7.47 0.34
C PHE A 442 -19.23 -7.84 -0.14
N GLY A 443 -18.89 -7.38 -1.34
CA GLY A 443 -17.49 -7.39 -1.83
C GLY A 443 -16.76 -6.14 -1.33
N ILE A 444 -15.78 -6.31 -0.46
CA ILE A 444 -15.02 -5.21 0.14
C ILE A 444 -13.76 -4.94 -0.68
N PHE A 445 -13.60 -3.70 -1.09
CA PHE A 445 -12.42 -3.22 -1.82
C PHE A 445 -11.75 -2.09 -1.05
N LEU A 446 -10.45 -2.22 -0.81
CA LEU A 446 -9.65 -1.16 -0.21
C LEU A 446 -8.98 -0.33 -1.31
N GLU A 447 -9.23 0.97 -1.31
CA GLU A 447 -8.51 1.92 -2.15
C GLU A 447 -7.40 2.59 -1.36
N LEU A 448 -6.21 2.60 -1.95
CA LEU A 448 -5.10 3.39 -1.43
C LEU A 448 -5.35 4.87 -1.76
N THR A 449 -5.06 5.75 -0.81
CA THR A 449 -5.00 7.18 -1.10
C THR A 449 -3.99 7.43 -2.22
N PRO A 450 -4.40 8.17 -3.26
CA PRO A 450 -3.51 8.44 -4.40
C PRO A 450 -2.28 9.24 -3.98
N ASP A 451 -1.17 9.03 -4.70
CA ASP A 451 0.07 9.75 -4.48
C ASP A 451 -0.11 11.26 -4.70
N ASP A 452 0.67 12.08 -3.97
CA ASP A 452 0.59 13.54 -4.08
C ASP A 452 0.92 14.06 -5.48
N GLU A 453 1.74 13.35 -6.25
CA GLU A 453 2.01 13.67 -7.66
C GLU A 453 0.78 13.44 -8.56
N GLU A 454 0.06 12.34 -8.36
CA GLU A 454 -1.17 12.05 -9.09
C GLU A 454 -2.27 13.06 -8.75
N LYS A 455 -2.38 13.46 -7.47
CA LYS A 455 -3.30 14.54 -7.03
C LYS A 455 -2.92 15.87 -7.66
N ALA A 456 -1.63 16.20 -7.69
CA ALA A 456 -1.15 17.45 -8.30
C ALA A 456 -1.41 17.47 -9.82
N MET A 457 -1.27 16.34 -10.51
CA MET A 457 -1.62 16.22 -11.93
C MET A 457 -3.12 16.40 -12.17
N LEU A 458 -3.97 15.79 -11.33
CA LEU A 458 -5.42 15.98 -11.40
C LEU A 458 -5.79 17.44 -11.15
N GLU A 459 -5.22 18.07 -10.11
CA GLU A 459 -5.48 19.47 -9.79
C GLU A 459 -5.08 20.41 -10.93
N ASN A 460 -3.92 20.18 -11.55
CA ASN A 460 -3.48 20.92 -12.72
C ASN A 460 -4.47 20.76 -13.90
N ASN A 461 -4.95 19.55 -14.14
CA ASN A 461 -5.95 19.28 -15.17
C ASN A 461 -7.29 19.99 -14.89
N ILE A 462 -7.72 20.04 -13.62
CA ILE A 462 -8.91 20.76 -13.18
C ILE A 462 -8.73 22.27 -13.38
N GLN A 463 -7.58 22.81 -12.98
CA GLN A 463 -7.28 24.24 -13.14
C GLN A 463 -7.25 24.67 -14.61
N VAL A 464 -6.64 23.88 -15.47
CA VAL A 464 -6.64 24.13 -16.92
C VAL A 464 -8.07 24.09 -17.48
N ALA A 465 -8.89 23.14 -17.05
CA ALA A 465 -10.28 23.03 -17.48
C ALA A 465 -11.14 24.21 -16.99
N LEU A 466 -10.90 24.70 -15.77
CA LEU A 466 -11.56 25.91 -15.24
C LEU A 466 -11.14 27.17 -15.98
N GLN A 467 -9.83 27.35 -16.23
CA GLN A 467 -9.32 28.52 -16.98
C GLN A 467 -9.88 28.58 -18.40
N GLN A 468 -10.08 27.44 -19.03
CA GLN A 468 -10.68 27.32 -20.35
C GLN A 468 -12.22 27.36 -20.33
N GLN A 469 -12.83 27.56 -19.16
CA GLN A 469 -14.29 27.56 -18.94
C GLN A 469 -14.99 26.26 -19.44
N LEU A 470 -14.27 25.16 -19.51
CA LEU A 470 -14.78 23.87 -19.97
C LEU A 470 -15.56 23.10 -18.90
N ILE A 471 -15.45 23.50 -17.63
CA ILE A 471 -16.18 22.96 -16.48
C ILE A 471 -16.62 24.11 -15.58
N GLU A 472 -17.62 23.85 -14.74
CA GLU A 472 -18.08 24.81 -13.73
C GLU A 472 -17.31 24.62 -12.40
N LEU A 473 -17.34 25.65 -11.53
CA LEU A 473 -16.68 25.58 -10.23
C LEU A 473 -17.27 24.47 -9.35
N SER A 474 -18.58 24.25 -9.43
CA SER A 474 -19.28 23.16 -8.75
C SER A 474 -18.74 21.78 -9.16
N ASP A 475 -18.57 21.58 -10.48
CA ASP A 475 -18.00 20.34 -11.01
C ASP A 475 -16.56 20.11 -10.53
N ALA A 476 -15.78 21.18 -10.41
CA ALA A 476 -14.42 21.09 -9.91
C ALA A 476 -14.36 20.68 -8.43
N ILE A 477 -15.32 21.12 -7.61
CA ILE A 477 -15.43 20.72 -6.21
C ILE A 477 -15.82 19.25 -6.13
N ASP A 478 -16.86 18.84 -6.87
CA ASP A 478 -17.31 17.44 -6.92
C ASP A 478 -16.18 16.47 -7.33
N ILE A 479 -15.35 16.90 -8.30
CA ILE A 479 -14.23 16.07 -8.80
C ILE A 479 -13.11 15.96 -7.75
N ARG A 480 -12.85 16.99 -6.94
CA ARG A 480 -11.86 16.96 -5.87
C ARG A 480 -12.24 16.02 -4.73
N ASP A 481 -13.52 15.86 -4.48
CA ASP A 481 -14.03 14.96 -3.45
C ASP A 481 -13.90 13.47 -3.83
N ILE A 482 -13.66 13.18 -5.12
CA ILE A 482 -13.51 11.81 -5.60
C ILE A 482 -12.11 11.29 -5.26
N LYS A 483 -12.03 10.33 -4.35
CA LYS A 483 -10.77 9.71 -3.90
C LYS A 483 -10.04 8.96 -5.01
N ASN A 484 -10.77 8.37 -5.96
CA ASN A 484 -10.21 7.61 -7.08
C ASN A 484 -9.84 8.53 -8.25
N ILE A 485 -8.54 8.75 -8.49
CA ILE A 485 -8.05 9.65 -9.54
C ILE A 485 -8.46 9.21 -10.96
N LYS A 486 -8.49 7.90 -11.23
CA LYS A 486 -8.92 7.40 -12.55
C LYS A 486 -10.38 7.75 -12.81
N LEU A 487 -11.19 7.62 -11.77
CA LEU A 487 -12.60 7.96 -11.79
C LEU A 487 -12.79 9.48 -11.90
N ALA A 488 -12.07 10.26 -11.10
CA ALA A 488 -12.06 11.72 -11.16
C ALA A 488 -11.71 12.26 -12.58
N ASN A 489 -10.69 11.68 -13.22
CA ASN A 489 -10.32 12.02 -14.60
C ASN A 489 -11.40 11.63 -15.61
N GLN A 490 -12.12 10.53 -15.41
CA GLN A 490 -13.24 10.15 -16.28
C GLN A 490 -14.41 11.12 -16.12
N VAL A 491 -14.74 11.52 -14.89
CA VAL A 491 -15.77 12.54 -14.61
C VAL A 491 -15.41 13.86 -15.24
N LEU A 492 -14.16 14.30 -15.10
CA LEU A 492 -13.67 15.51 -15.74
C LEU A 492 -13.90 15.49 -17.26
N LYS A 493 -13.60 14.37 -17.93
CA LYS A 493 -13.85 14.21 -19.37
C LYS A 493 -15.34 14.31 -19.72
N ILE A 494 -16.20 13.70 -18.92
CA ILE A 494 -17.65 13.69 -19.17
C ILE A 494 -18.26 15.06 -18.90
N ARG A 495 -17.90 15.73 -17.79
CA ARG A 495 -18.37 17.08 -17.49
C ARG A 495 -17.98 18.06 -18.59
N ARG A 496 -16.76 17.95 -19.09
CA ARG A 496 -16.27 18.72 -20.22
C ARG A 496 -17.09 18.48 -21.48
N ALA A 497 -17.42 17.22 -21.81
CA ALA A 497 -18.24 16.88 -22.97
C ALA A 497 -19.68 17.41 -22.81
N GLN A 498 -20.29 17.25 -21.64
CA GLN A 498 -21.64 17.75 -21.34
C GLN A 498 -21.75 19.28 -21.46
N LYS A 499 -20.73 20.00 -20.99
CA LYS A 499 -20.72 21.46 -21.12
C LYS A 499 -20.60 21.91 -22.56
N LEU A 500 -19.73 21.26 -23.31
CA LEU A 500 -19.57 21.55 -24.75
C LEU A 500 -20.88 21.30 -25.52
N GLU A 501 -21.62 20.24 -25.18
CA GLU A 501 -22.93 19.93 -25.77
C GLU A 501 -23.99 20.96 -25.36
N LYS A 502 -24.00 21.39 -24.09
CA LYS A 502 -24.87 22.45 -23.60
C LYS A 502 -24.60 23.79 -24.27
N ASP A 503 -23.34 24.16 -24.44
CA ASP A 503 -22.96 25.41 -25.09
C ASP A 503 -23.33 25.41 -26.58
N GLN A 504 -23.19 24.26 -27.25
CA GLN A 504 -23.66 24.07 -28.63
C GLN A 504 -25.18 24.16 -28.73
N ALA A 505 -25.92 23.55 -27.79
CA ALA A 505 -27.38 23.64 -27.74
C ALA A 505 -27.87 25.08 -27.51
N MET A 506 -27.26 25.83 -26.58
CA MET A 506 -27.55 27.22 -26.33
C MET A 506 -27.23 28.12 -27.54
N GLN A 507 -26.13 27.85 -28.24
CA GLN A 507 -25.83 28.56 -29.48
C GLN A 507 -26.87 28.29 -30.56
N GLN A 508 -27.33 27.06 -30.72
CA GLN A 508 -28.40 26.73 -31.66
C GLN A 508 -29.73 27.37 -31.28
N GLU A 509 -30.06 27.40 -29.98
CA GLU A 509 -31.29 28.05 -29.47
C GLU A 509 -31.24 29.55 -29.66
N ASN A 510 -30.10 30.22 -29.40
CA ASN A 510 -29.89 31.64 -29.69
C ASN A 510 -29.98 31.94 -31.19
N ILE A 511 -29.43 31.10 -32.07
CA ILE A 511 -29.54 31.25 -33.52
C ILE A 511 -31.00 31.10 -33.98
N GLN A 512 -31.73 30.13 -33.39
CA GLN A 512 -33.15 29.94 -33.69
C GLN A 512 -34.01 31.14 -33.17
N ALA A 513 -33.74 31.60 -31.93
CA ALA A 513 -34.43 32.78 -31.38
C ALA A 513 -34.16 34.05 -32.18
N GLN A 514 -32.93 34.25 -32.63
CA GLN A 514 -32.55 35.38 -33.48
C GLN A 514 -33.18 35.28 -34.89
N SER A 515 -33.26 34.07 -35.40
CA SER A 515 -33.97 33.79 -36.68
C SER A 515 -35.46 34.03 -36.54
N GLN A 516 -36.10 33.59 -35.46
CA GLN A 516 -37.54 33.87 -35.21
C GLN A 516 -37.82 35.34 -34.94
N ALA A 517 -36.95 36.05 -34.20
CA ALA A 517 -37.07 37.48 -33.99
C ALA A 517 -36.92 38.27 -35.30
N ASN A 518 -36.00 37.87 -36.19
CA ASN A 518 -35.87 38.45 -37.53
C ASN A 518 -37.09 38.18 -38.43
N ILE A 519 -37.67 37.00 -38.34
CA ILE A 519 -38.89 36.66 -39.09
C ILE A 519 -40.09 37.45 -38.56
N GLN A 520 -40.24 37.61 -37.23
CA GLN A 520 -41.27 38.42 -36.64
C GLN A 520 -41.09 39.93 -36.95
N ALA A 521 -39.86 40.43 -36.95
CA ALA A 521 -39.57 41.80 -37.33
C ALA A 521 -39.88 42.05 -38.83
N GLN A 522 -39.58 41.06 -39.71
CA GLN A 522 -39.98 41.12 -41.14
C GLN A 522 -41.50 41.04 -41.34
N GLN A 523 -42.19 40.20 -40.56
CA GLN A 523 -43.64 40.11 -40.62
C GLN A 523 -44.32 41.39 -40.09
N ALA A 524 -43.79 41.99 -39.02
CA ALA A 524 -44.29 43.25 -38.49
C ALA A 524 -44.04 44.44 -39.47
N SER A 525 -42.85 44.46 -40.11
CA SER A 525 -42.55 45.49 -41.14
C SER A 525 -43.39 45.26 -42.40
N ALA A 526 -43.62 44.02 -42.83
CA ALA A 526 -44.48 43.70 -43.96
C ALA A 526 -45.96 44.06 -43.69
N GLN A 527 -46.45 43.86 -42.46
CA GLN A 527 -47.80 44.31 -42.08
C GLN A 527 -47.94 45.85 -42.02
N MET A 528 -46.94 46.57 -41.57
CA MET A 528 -46.93 48.00 -41.65
C MET A 528 -46.81 48.56 -43.07
N GLU A 529 -46.05 47.91 -43.93
CA GLU A 529 -45.96 48.25 -45.37
C GLU A 529 -47.25 47.96 -46.13
N VAL A 530 -47.92 46.83 -45.81
CA VAL A 530 -49.23 46.53 -46.40
C VAL A 530 -50.29 47.57 -46.05
N GLN A 531 -50.31 48.06 -44.80
CA GLN A 531 -51.20 49.19 -44.40
C GLN A 531 -50.84 50.50 -45.07
N LYS A 532 -49.57 50.79 -45.29
CA LYS A 532 -49.11 52.00 -45.99
C LYS A 532 -49.33 51.95 -47.49
N ASN A 533 -49.20 50.76 -48.10
CA ASN A 533 -49.37 50.53 -49.51
C ASN A 533 -50.85 50.51 -49.95
N GLN A 534 -51.80 50.09 -49.08
CA GLN A 534 -53.23 50.22 -49.41
C GLN A 534 -53.67 51.71 -49.56
N ALA A 535 -52.95 52.63 -48.96
CA ALA A 535 -53.24 54.10 -49.10
C ALA A 535 -52.56 54.74 -50.35
N MET A 536 -51.52 54.10 -50.91
CA MET A 536 -50.79 54.62 -52.08
C MET A 536 -51.09 53.84 -53.42
N LEU A 537 -51.94 52.86 -53.39
CA LEU A 537 -52.09 51.88 -54.48
C LEU A 537 -53.04 52.36 -55.64
N GLN A 538 -53.48 53.61 -55.63
CA GLN A 538 -54.22 54.20 -56.79
C GLN A 538 -53.39 55.11 -57.71
N GLY A 539 -52.13 55.46 -57.31
CA GLY A 539 -51.30 56.36 -58.09
C GLY A 539 -50.00 55.86 -58.72
N GLN A 540 -49.51 54.66 -58.37
CA GLN A 540 -48.15 54.26 -58.76
C GLN A 540 -47.97 52.90 -59.34
N MET A 541 -49.00 52.21 -59.86
CA MET A 541 -48.94 50.88 -60.41
C MET A 541 -48.09 50.72 -61.68
N GLN A 542 -47.51 51.70 -62.23
CA GLN A 542 -46.66 51.60 -63.43
C GLN A 542 -45.15 51.82 -63.15
N MET A 543 -44.74 52.36 -61.99
CA MET A 543 -43.30 52.49 -61.70
C MET A 543 -42.71 51.43 -60.79
N GLU A 544 -43.53 50.65 -60.11
CA GLU A 544 -43.10 49.68 -59.14
C GLU A 544 -42.75 48.29 -59.72
N GLN A 545 -43.31 47.91 -60.86
CA GLN A 545 -42.94 46.65 -61.51
C GLN A 545 -41.49 46.61 -62.00
N MET A 546 -40.89 47.74 -62.30
CA MET A 546 -39.51 47.80 -62.78
C MET A 546 -38.47 47.84 -61.63
N LYS A 547 -38.87 48.40 -60.46
CA LYS A 547 -38.00 48.43 -59.27
C LYS A 547 -37.95 47.06 -58.54
N ALA A 548 -39.09 46.36 -58.46
CA ALA A 548 -39.17 45.04 -57.84
C ALA A 548 -38.33 43.96 -58.56
N GLN A 549 -38.23 44.06 -59.89
CA GLN A 549 -37.36 43.14 -60.67
C GLN A 549 -35.86 43.39 -60.42
N LEU A 550 -35.47 44.64 -60.17
CA LEU A 550 -34.06 44.99 -59.91
C LEU A 550 -33.61 44.65 -58.48
N GLU A 551 -34.52 44.74 -57.49
CA GLU A 551 -34.23 44.38 -56.10
C GLU A 551 -34.18 42.83 -55.92
N ALA A 552 -35.05 42.09 -56.60
CA ALA A 552 -35.01 40.64 -56.59
C ALA A 552 -33.71 40.10 -57.21
N GLN A 553 -33.18 40.77 -58.24
CA GLN A 553 -31.85 40.38 -58.78
C GLN A 553 -30.69 40.70 -57.84
N LYS A 554 -30.75 41.83 -57.08
CA LYS A 554 -29.70 42.15 -56.09
C LYS A 554 -29.72 41.22 -54.87
N GLN A 555 -30.91 40.90 -54.34
CA GLN A 555 -31.02 39.94 -53.22
C GLN A 555 -30.59 38.54 -53.60
N ALA A 556 -30.91 38.09 -54.82
CA ALA A 556 -30.44 36.81 -55.33
C ALA A 556 -28.90 36.75 -55.44
N GLN A 557 -28.26 37.86 -55.82
CA GLN A 557 -26.80 37.97 -55.87
C GLN A 557 -26.17 38.04 -54.46
N GLU A 558 -26.77 38.75 -53.51
CA GLU A 558 -26.24 38.82 -52.12
C GLU A 558 -26.35 37.47 -51.40
N VAL A 559 -27.43 36.70 -51.61
CA VAL A 559 -27.58 35.35 -51.05
C VAL A 559 -26.61 34.36 -51.69
N SER A 560 -26.31 34.51 -52.99
CA SER A 560 -25.29 33.69 -53.65
C SER A 560 -23.87 34.00 -53.13
N TYR A 561 -23.54 35.29 -52.93
CA TYR A 561 -22.25 35.69 -52.40
C TYR A 561 -22.07 35.27 -50.92
N LYS A 562 -23.13 35.30 -50.09
CA LYS A 562 -23.10 34.83 -48.72
C LYS A 562 -22.95 33.31 -48.65
N LYS A 563 -23.54 32.60 -49.58
CA LYS A 563 -23.40 31.13 -49.68
C LYS A 563 -22.01 30.73 -50.15
N GLU A 564 -21.42 31.49 -51.08
CA GLU A 564 -20.03 31.29 -51.53
C GLU A 564 -19.02 31.61 -50.41
N LEU A 565 -19.25 32.68 -49.65
CA LEU A 565 -18.40 33.03 -48.51
C LEU A 565 -18.44 31.96 -47.44
N MET A 566 -19.60 31.40 -47.10
CA MET A 566 -19.75 30.31 -46.15
C MET A 566 -19.14 29.01 -46.65
N GLN A 567 -19.20 28.74 -47.98
CA GLN A 567 -18.49 27.63 -48.58
C GLN A 567 -16.96 27.83 -48.57
N LEU A 568 -16.52 29.06 -48.80
CA LEU A 568 -15.08 29.41 -48.74
C LEU A 568 -14.52 29.29 -47.33
N GLU A 569 -15.27 29.77 -46.31
CA GLU A 569 -14.89 29.59 -44.89
C GLU A 569 -14.86 28.12 -44.48
N PHE A 570 -15.85 27.32 -44.96
CA PHE A 570 -15.88 25.90 -44.70
C PHE A 570 -14.69 25.19 -45.37
N ASN A 571 -14.39 25.55 -46.62
CA ASN A 571 -13.26 24.98 -47.36
C ASN A 571 -11.90 25.43 -46.76
N MET A 572 -11.77 26.70 -46.30
CA MET A 572 -10.56 27.15 -45.61
C MET A 572 -10.37 26.46 -44.29
N ASN A 573 -11.43 26.26 -43.49
CA ASN A 573 -11.35 25.50 -42.25
C ASN A 573 -11.03 24.01 -42.48
N MET A 574 -11.53 23.43 -43.57
CA MET A 574 -11.15 22.07 -44.00
C MET A 574 -9.69 22.00 -44.47
N GLN A 575 -9.20 23.03 -45.20
CA GLN A 575 -7.80 23.11 -45.61
C GLN A 575 -6.86 23.36 -44.42
N LEU A 576 -7.24 24.19 -43.44
CA LEU A 576 -6.48 24.38 -42.20
C LEU A 576 -6.39 23.09 -41.40
N LYS A 577 -7.51 22.36 -41.27
CA LYS A 577 -7.49 21.05 -40.60
C LYS A 577 -6.68 20.01 -41.37
N SER A 578 -6.72 20.02 -42.73
CA SER A 578 -5.89 19.10 -43.52
C SER A 578 -4.39 19.47 -43.43
N MET A 579 -4.07 20.76 -43.37
CA MET A 579 -2.68 21.21 -43.15
C MET A 579 -2.17 20.91 -41.73
N GLU A 580 -3.04 20.97 -40.71
CA GLU A 580 -2.68 20.53 -39.35
C GLU A 580 -2.45 19.01 -39.30
N VAL A 581 -3.25 18.22 -40.02
CA VAL A 581 -3.08 16.77 -40.11
C VAL A 581 -1.82 16.43 -40.91
N GLU A 582 -1.51 17.17 -42.01
CA GLU A 582 -0.25 17.00 -42.73
C GLU A 582 0.96 17.45 -41.95
N ALA A 583 0.85 18.56 -41.16
CA ALA A 583 1.93 19.02 -40.29
C ALA A 583 2.21 18.05 -39.13
N THR A 584 1.19 17.38 -38.60
CA THR A 584 1.35 16.30 -37.61
C THR A 584 1.93 15.05 -38.25
N LYS A 585 1.47 14.69 -39.45
CA LYS A 585 2.01 13.54 -40.18
C LYS A 585 3.48 13.73 -40.58
N ASN A 586 3.83 14.96 -41.01
CA ASN A 586 5.20 15.32 -41.32
C ASN A 586 6.12 15.38 -40.07
N LYS A 587 5.56 15.71 -38.88
CA LYS A 587 6.29 15.62 -37.63
C LYS A 587 6.50 14.17 -37.15
N GLU A 588 5.56 13.30 -37.43
CA GLU A 588 5.71 11.87 -37.12
C GLU A 588 6.72 11.20 -38.07
N THR A 589 6.63 11.46 -39.37
CA THR A 589 7.62 10.94 -40.34
C THR A 589 9.03 11.47 -40.06
N GLN A 590 9.18 12.74 -39.70
CA GLN A 590 10.50 13.27 -39.29
C GLN A 590 11.02 12.65 -37.97
N LYS A 591 10.13 12.19 -37.08
CA LYS A 591 10.55 11.45 -35.88
C LYS A 591 10.95 10.02 -36.19
N GLU A 592 10.26 9.37 -37.13
CA GLU A 592 10.63 8.04 -37.61
C GLU A 592 11.94 8.06 -38.38
N ASP A 593 12.12 9.00 -39.31
CA ASP A 593 13.37 9.18 -40.06
C ASP A 593 14.58 9.43 -39.14
N ARG A 594 14.41 10.24 -38.08
CA ARG A 594 15.46 10.44 -37.07
C ARG A 594 15.72 9.20 -36.21
N LYS A 595 14.74 8.34 -36.02
CA LYS A 595 14.92 7.05 -35.34
C LYS A 595 15.67 6.07 -36.23
N ASP A 596 15.35 6.03 -37.51
CA ASP A 596 16.01 5.17 -38.47
C ASP A 596 17.44 5.60 -38.73
N GLU A 597 17.75 6.92 -38.78
CA GLU A 597 19.10 7.43 -38.83
C GLU A 597 19.94 7.07 -37.58
N ARG A 598 19.31 7.19 -36.38
CA ARG A 598 19.98 6.76 -35.13
C ARG A 598 20.26 5.25 -35.11
N THR A 599 19.33 4.45 -35.61
CA THR A 599 19.51 2.99 -35.69
C THR A 599 20.60 2.63 -36.73
N LYS A 600 20.67 3.35 -37.86
CA LYS A 600 21.76 3.18 -38.85
C LYS A 600 23.10 3.58 -38.27
N ILE A 601 23.19 4.70 -37.56
CA ILE A 601 24.44 5.16 -36.92
C ILE A 601 24.91 4.17 -35.85
N GLN A 602 23.97 3.62 -35.04
CA GLN A 602 24.30 2.58 -34.07
C GLN A 602 24.78 1.28 -34.74
N ALA A 603 24.12 0.87 -35.82
CA ALA A 603 24.56 -0.31 -36.57
C ALA A 603 25.93 -0.14 -37.19
N THR A 604 26.25 1.07 -37.71
CA THR A 604 27.57 1.40 -38.27
C THR A 604 28.65 1.41 -37.20
N GLN A 605 28.38 1.99 -36.03
CA GLN A 605 29.29 1.98 -34.87
C GLN A 605 29.53 0.57 -34.32
N GLN A 606 28.52 -0.29 -34.33
CA GLN A 606 28.69 -1.68 -33.94
C GLN A 606 29.51 -2.49 -34.96
N SER A 607 29.31 -2.24 -36.24
CA SER A 607 30.15 -2.88 -37.29
C SER A 607 31.61 -2.43 -37.23
N GLU A 608 31.85 -1.15 -37.00
CA GLU A 608 33.24 -0.62 -36.83
C GLU A 608 33.91 -1.18 -35.57
N MET A 609 33.16 -1.37 -34.47
CA MET A 609 33.69 -2.03 -33.27
C MET A 609 33.99 -3.52 -33.49
N ILE A 610 33.24 -4.19 -34.32
CA ILE A 610 33.49 -5.59 -34.69
C ILE A 610 34.70 -5.69 -35.59
N ASP A 611 34.88 -4.78 -36.54
CA ASP A 611 36.05 -4.72 -37.41
C ASP A 611 37.35 -4.36 -36.66
N GLN A 612 37.26 -3.46 -35.68
CA GLN A 612 38.40 -3.16 -34.79
C GLN A 612 38.77 -4.34 -33.88
N ARG A 613 37.81 -5.17 -33.52
CA ARG A 613 38.04 -6.39 -32.70
C ARG A 613 38.66 -7.53 -33.52
N ASN A 614 38.35 -7.59 -34.81
CA ASN A 614 38.89 -8.60 -35.71
C ASN A 614 40.32 -8.28 -36.16
N ASN A 615 40.73 -6.99 -36.15
CA ASN A 615 42.07 -6.54 -36.49
C ASN A 615 43.05 -6.54 -35.32
N GLN A 616 42.64 -6.97 -34.12
CA GLN A 616 43.50 -7.06 -32.92
C GLN A 616 43.79 -8.51 -32.48
N LYS A 617 43.76 -9.47 -33.38
CA LYS A 617 44.35 -10.79 -33.08
C LYS A 617 45.54 -11.04 -33.99
N PRO A 618 46.74 -11.33 -33.37
CA PRO A 618 47.93 -11.65 -34.11
C PRO A 618 47.84 -12.98 -34.88
#